data_9a869ead698c465e26b9608b75fd519a
#
_entry.id   9a869ead698c465e26b9608b75fd519a
#
_cell.length_a   1.000
_cell.length_b   1.000
_cell.length_c   1.000
_cell.angle_alpha   90.00
_cell.angle_beta   90.00
_cell.angle_gamma   90.00
#
_symmetry.space_group_name_H-M   'P 1'
#
loop_
_entity.id
_entity.type
_entity.pdbx_description
1 polymer ?
#
loop_
_entity_poly.entity_id
_entity_poly.type
_entity_poly.pdbx_seq_one_letter_code
_entity_poly.pdbx_strand_id
1 'polypeptide(L)'
;MEHITSKNNRWIRLAIRLKQKKYRDKNKMFLMEGLRNAEDVQNQEISDIVCLVQSERAENGSVQHIFERGENLHWLFCEVEEPLMRLISGTENGQGIILLVKQPYVMDYPQLLNGLH
;
A
#
# COMPACT_ATOMS: atom_id res chain seq x y z
N MET A 1 -4.99 -13.36 -7.52
CA MET A 1 -4.02 -12.25 -7.30
C MET A 1 -3.37 -11.90 -8.62
N GLU A 2 -3.33 -10.62 -8.91
CA GLU A 2 -2.69 -10.16 -10.15
C GLU A 2 -1.17 -10.16 -10.00
N HIS A 3 -0.46 -10.63 -11.04
CA HIS A 3 1.00 -10.59 -11.08
C HIS A 3 1.42 -9.43 -11.98
N ILE A 4 2.23 -8.52 -11.45
CA ILE A 4 2.65 -7.33 -12.18
C ILE A 4 4.12 -7.42 -12.53
N THR A 5 4.40 -7.36 -13.82
CA THR A 5 5.77 -7.44 -14.35
C THR A 5 6.17 -6.21 -15.16
N SER A 6 5.25 -5.27 -15.37
CA SER A 6 5.52 -4.10 -16.21
C SER A 6 5.34 -2.80 -15.43
N LYS A 7 6.29 -1.88 -15.59
CA LYS A 7 6.18 -0.55 -15.01
C LYS A 7 5.05 0.27 -15.63
N ASN A 8 4.47 -0.21 -16.73
CA ASN A 8 3.33 0.45 -17.37
C ASN A 8 2.00 0.06 -16.73
N ASN A 9 2.01 -0.88 -15.78
CA ASN A 9 0.82 -1.24 -15.04
C ASN A 9 0.27 -0.03 -14.31
N ARG A 10 -1.06 0.09 -14.29
CA ARG A 10 -1.73 1.26 -13.71
C ARG A 10 -1.40 1.50 -12.24
N TRP A 11 -1.29 0.42 -11.45
CA TRP A 11 -1.00 0.56 -10.02
C TRP A 11 0.44 0.98 -9.76
N ILE A 12 1.38 0.46 -10.57
CA ILE A 12 2.77 0.86 -10.47
C ILE A 12 2.92 2.33 -10.84
N ARG A 13 2.29 2.75 -11.93
CA ARG A 13 2.35 4.15 -12.36
C ARG A 13 1.76 5.08 -11.31
N LEU A 14 0.63 4.70 -10.75
CA LEU A 14 0.00 5.49 -9.69
C LEU A 14 0.91 5.56 -8.46
N ALA A 15 1.43 4.42 -8.02
CA ALA A 15 2.28 4.37 -6.84
C ALA A 15 3.52 5.25 -7.00
N ILE A 16 4.16 5.23 -8.17
CA ILE A 16 5.32 6.08 -8.44
C ILE A 16 4.92 7.56 -8.34
N ARG A 17 3.78 7.93 -8.88
CA ARG A 17 3.29 9.31 -8.81
C ARG A 17 2.99 9.74 -7.38
N LEU A 18 2.47 8.83 -6.58
CA LEU A 18 2.12 9.14 -5.18
C LEU A 18 3.34 9.42 -4.29
N LYS A 19 4.55 9.24 -4.82
CA LYS A 19 5.76 9.68 -4.11
C LYS A 19 5.85 11.20 -4.09
N GLN A 20 5.13 11.89 -4.95
CA GLN A 20 5.13 13.34 -5.04
C GLN A 20 3.85 13.92 -4.43
N LYS A 21 4.02 14.96 -3.63
CA LYS A 21 2.90 15.58 -2.92
C LYS A 21 1.77 16.03 -3.85
N LYS A 22 2.11 16.61 -5.01
CA LYS A 22 1.08 17.11 -5.93
C LYS A 22 0.14 16.01 -6.40
N TYR A 23 0.66 14.80 -6.61
CA TYR A 23 -0.18 13.68 -7.04
C TYR A 23 -0.96 13.08 -5.88
N ARG A 24 -0.39 13.10 -4.66
CA ARG A 24 -1.14 12.68 -3.47
C ARG A 24 -2.35 13.60 -3.26
N ASP A 25 -2.14 14.89 -3.41
CA ASP A 25 -3.24 15.86 -3.25
C ASP A 25 -4.28 15.73 -4.35
N LYS A 26 -3.81 15.54 -5.58
CA LYS A 26 -4.71 15.42 -6.73
C LYS A 26 -5.56 14.16 -6.65
N ASN A 27 -4.94 13.03 -6.29
CA ASN A 27 -5.62 11.74 -6.26
C ASN A 27 -6.27 11.44 -4.91
N LYS A 28 -6.00 12.26 -3.90
CA LYS A 28 -6.49 12.03 -2.54
C LYS A 28 -6.07 10.65 -2.05
N MET A 29 -4.81 10.30 -2.29
CA MET A 29 -4.24 9.01 -1.92
C MET A 29 -2.81 9.19 -1.44
N PHE A 30 -2.33 8.22 -0.69
CA PHE A 30 -0.96 8.19 -0.22
C PHE A 30 -0.47 6.76 -0.10
N LEU A 31 0.82 6.58 0.09
CA LEU A 31 1.44 5.26 0.25
C LEU A 31 1.76 5.00 1.71
N MET A 32 1.55 3.77 2.13
CA MET A 32 2.06 3.26 3.40
C MET A 32 2.89 2.03 3.10
N GLU A 33 4.01 1.89 3.77
CA GLU A 33 4.92 0.79 3.50
C GLU A 33 5.14 -0.07 4.74
N GLY A 34 5.22 -1.39 4.54
CA GLY A 34 5.61 -2.31 5.58
C GLY A 34 4.46 -3.13 6.17
N LEU A 35 4.85 -4.28 6.73
CA LEU A 35 3.91 -5.25 7.30
C LEU A 35 3.12 -4.67 8.47
N ARG A 36 3.80 -3.93 9.35
CA ARG A 36 3.14 -3.37 10.52
C ARG A 36 2.05 -2.38 10.14
N ASN A 37 2.32 -1.54 9.14
CA ASN A 37 1.31 -0.61 8.66
C ASN A 37 0.12 -1.34 8.05
N ALA A 38 0.38 -2.42 7.31
CA ALA A 38 -0.69 -3.23 6.75
C ALA A 38 -1.56 -3.82 7.86
N GLU A 39 -0.93 -4.35 8.91
CA GLU A 39 -1.65 -4.91 10.05
C GLU A 39 -2.49 -3.85 10.75
N ASP A 40 -1.92 -2.67 10.97
CA ASP A 40 -2.64 -1.58 11.64
C ASP A 40 -3.86 -1.13 10.85
N VAL A 41 -3.73 -1.02 9.54
CA VAL A 41 -4.85 -0.63 8.66
C VAL A 41 -5.94 -1.69 8.69
N GLN A 42 -5.56 -2.96 8.69
CA GLN A 42 -6.54 -4.06 8.80
C GLN A 42 -7.22 -4.08 10.16
N ASN A 43 -6.49 -3.79 11.23
CA ASN A 43 -7.06 -3.73 12.58
C ASN A 43 -8.11 -2.64 12.69
N GLN A 44 -8.00 -1.59 11.90
CA GLN A 44 -9.00 -0.52 11.85
C GLN A 44 -10.11 -0.82 10.85
N GLU A 45 -10.10 -1.99 10.24
CA GLU A 45 -11.12 -2.47 9.31
C GLU A 45 -11.32 -1.55 8.11
N ILE A 46 -10.23 -0.95 7.64
CA ILE A 46 -10.26 -0.09 6.45
C ILE A 46 -10.33 -0.98 5.21
N SER A 47 -11.33 -0.75 4.37
CA SER A 47 -11.56 -1.56 3.17
C SER A 47 -11.01 -0.89 1.91
N ASP A 48 -11.03 -1.64 0.81
CA ASP A 48 -10.74 -1.13 -0.54
C ASP A 48 -9.32 -0.60 -0.72
N ILE A 49 -8.38 -1.21 -0.04
CA ILE A 49 -6.95 -0.90 -0.17
C ILE A 49 -6.36 -1.69 -1.34
N VAL A 50 -5.46 -1.07 -2.09
CA VAL A 50 -4.63 -1.81 -3.04
C VAL A 50 -3.30 -2.11 -2.34
N CYS A 51 -2.96 -3.38 -2.26
CA CYS A 51 -1.76 -3.84 -1.56
C CYS A 51 -0.81 -4.50 -2.54
N LEU A 52 0.36 -3.91 -2.70
CA LEU A 52 1.40 -4.44 -3.56
C LEU A 52 2.35 -5.27 -2.70
N VAL A 53 2.60 -6.51 -3.10
CA VAL A 53 3.44 -7.43 -2.35
C VAL A 53 4.56 -7.94 -3.25
N GLN A 54 5.79 -7.82 -2.79
CA GLN A 54 6.94 -8.32 -3.53
C GLN A 54 6.85 -9.84 -3.64
N SER A 55 7.13 -10.36 -4.83
CA SER A 55 6.95 -11.79 -5.12
C SER A 55 7.63 -12.71 -4.10
N GLU A 56 8.85 -12.36 -3.70
CA GLU A 56 9.63 -13.18 -2.77
C GLU A 56 9.04 -13.21 -1.36
N ARG A 57 8.13 -12.29 -1.05
CA ARG A 57 7.49 -12.21 0.26
C ARG A 57 6.12 -12.87 0.30
N ALA A 58 5.58 -13.22 -0.86
CA ALA A 58 4.19 -13.69 -0.95
C ALA A 58 3.91 -14.94 -0.12
N GLU A 59 4.92 -15.79 0.09
CA GLU A 59 4.73 -17.04 0.84
C GLU A 59 5.06 -16.90 2.33
N ASN A 60 5.50 -15.73 2.76
CA ASN A 60 5.78 -15.49 4.18
C ASN A 60 4.49 -15.62 5.00
N GLY A 61 4.57 -16.28 6.17
CA GLY A 61 3.39 -16.54 6.98
C GLY A 61 2.65 -15.29 7.43
N SER A 62 3.37 -14.23 7.78
CA SER A 62 2.74 -12.97 8.18
C SER A 62 2.03 -12.32 7.01
N VAL A 63 2.60 -12.43 5.81
CA VAL A 63 2.00 -11.89 4.60
C VAL A 63 0.75 -12.69 4.23
N GLN A 64 0.80 -14.00 4.38
CA GLN A 64 -0.39 -14.84 4.14
C GLN A 64 -1.54 -14.43 5.05
N HIS A 65 -1.23 -14.06 6.27
CA HIS A 65 -2.23 -13.58 7.22
C HIS A 65 -2.88 -12.28 6.74
N ILE A 66 -2.06 -11.39 6.17
CA ILE A 66 -2.57 -10.15 5.57
C ILE A 66 -3.51 -10.48 4.39
N PHE A 67 -3.16 -11.46 3.57
CA PHE A 67 -4.03 -11.89 2.47
C PHE A 67 -5.38 -12.37 2.98
N GLU A 68 -5.38 -13.23 3.99
CA GLU A 68 -6.61 -13.79 4.55
C GLU A 68 -7.53 -12.71 5.09
N ARG A 69 -6.98 -11.79 5.88
CA ARG A 69 -7.77 -10.71 6.46
C ARG A 69 -8.23 -9.71 5.41
N GLY A 70 -7.39 -9.49 4.40
CA GLY A 70 -7.71 -8.55 3.33
C GLY A 70 -8.89 -8.97 2.47
N GLU A 71 -9.10 -10.27 2.34
CA GLU A 71 -10.27 -10.76 1.58
C GLU A 71 -11.58 -10.25 2.16
N ASN A 72 -11.69 -10.26 3.48
CA ASN A 72 -12.90 -9.78 4.15
C ASN A 72 -13.06 -8.26 4.07
N LEU A 73 -11.98 -7.56 3.79
CA LEU A 73 -11.97 -6.10 3.70
C LEU A 73 -11.97 -5.63 2.25
N HIS A 74 -12.13 -6.54 1.30
CA HIS A 74 -12.15 -6.22 -0.13
C HIS A 74 -10.88 -5.55 -0.61
N TRP A 75 -9.74 -5.96 -0.07
CA TRP A 75 -8.45 -5.48 -0.55
C TRP A 75 -8.10 -6.12 -1.87
N LEU A 76 -7.49 -5.35 -2.75
CA LEU A 76 -6.93 -5.86 -3.99
C LEU A 76 -5.45 -6.13 -3.77
N PHE A 77 -5.03 -7.38 -3.94
CA PHE A 77 -3.62 -7.75 -3.80
C PHE A 77 -2.98 -7.93 -5.15
N CYS A 78 -1.79 -7.37 -5.31
CA CYS A 78 -1.00 -7.52 -6.52
C CYS A 78 0.40 -7.99 -6.13
N GLU A 79 0.87 -9.05 -6.78
CA GLU A 79 2.21 -9.54 -6.57
C GLU A 79 3.12 -8.84 -7.57
N VAL A 80 4.19 -8.23 -7.08
CA VAL A 80 5.04 -7.33 -7.87
C VAL A 80 6.49 -7.79 -7.82
N GLU A 81 7.15 -7.78 -8.97
CA GLU A 81 8.56 -8.15 -9.03
C GLU A 81 9.43 -7.11 -8.32
N GLU A 82 10.51 -7.57 -7.73
CA GLU A 82 11.40 -6.77 -6.90
C GLU A 82 11.87 -5.46 -7.58
N PRO A 83 12.32 -5.48 -8.85
CA PRO A 83 12.76 -4.23 -9.47
C PRO A 83 11.68 -3.14 -9.53
N LEU A 84 10.42 -3.54 -9.68
CA LEU A 84 9.32 -2.60 -9.69
C LEU A 84 9.05 -2.07 -8.29
N MET A 85 9.14 -2.90 -7.28
CA MET A 85 8.98 -2.47 -5.89
C MET A 85 10.02 -1.43 -5.53
N ARG A 86 11.24 -1.56 -6.03
CA ARG A 86 12.30 -0.57 -5.78
C ARG A 86 11.97 0.80 -6.32
N LEU A 87 11.24 0.86 -7.43
CA LEU A 87 10.85 2.15 -8.01
C LEU A 87 9.90 2.91 -7.10
N ILE A 88 9.17 2.17 -6.27
CA ILE A 88 8.13 2.75 -5.42
C ILE A 88 8.62 2.94 -3.98
N SER A 89 9.35 1.96 -3.46
CA SER A 89 9.80 1.97 -2.07
C SER A 89 10.69 3.16 -1.79
N GLY A 90 10.46 3.83 -0.67
CA GLY A 90 11.26 4.96 -0.23
C GLY A 90 12.45 4.57 0.62
N THR A 91 12.63 3.29 0.91
CA THR A 91 13.71 2.82 1.77
C THR A 91 14.40 1.61 1.16
N GLU A 92 15.69 1.45 1.46
CA GLU A 92 16.43 0.29 1.00
C GLU A 92 15.97 -0.99 1.69
N ASN A 93 15.42 -0.85 2.89
CA ASN A 93 14.97 -1.95 3.70
C ASN A 93 13.45 -2.09 3.67
N GLY A 94 12.84 -1.71 2.57
CA GLY A 94 11.41 -1.91 2.40
C GLY A 94 11.06 -3.38 2.62
N GLN A 95 9.96 -3.62 3.32
CA GLN A 95 9.57 -4.98 3.68
C GLN A 95 8.81 -5.69 2.57
N GLY A 96 8.78 -5.09 1.38
CA GLY A 96 8.13 -5.69 0.23
C GLY A 96 6.61 -5.62 0.27
N ILE A 97 6.05 -4.72 1.07
CA ILE A 97 4.61 -4.49 1.14
C ILE A 97 4.36 -2.99 1.04
N ILE A 98 3.53 -2.59 0.10
CA ILE A 98 3.16 -1.19 -0.09
C ILE A 98 1.65 -1.10 -0.27
N LEU A 99 1.03 -0.21 0.50
CA LEU A 99 -0.41 0.03 0.43
C LEU A 99 -0.69 1.35 -0.26
N LEU A 100 -1.68 1.35 -1.14
CA LEU A 100 -2.24 2.56 -1.71
C LEU A 100 -3.52 2.86 -0.94
N VAL A 101 -3.53 3.96 -0.19
CA VAL A 101 -4.59 4.26 0.77
C VAL A 101 -5.26 5.57 0.41
N LYS A 102 -6.60 5.61 0.47
CA LYS A 102 -7.36 6.82 0.20
C LYS A 102 -7.30 7.78 1.38
N GLN A 103 -7.13 9.06 1.08
CA GLN A 103 -6.99 10.09 2.11
C GLN A 103 -8.16 10.25 3.09
N PRO A 104 -9.42 10.01 2.72
CA PRO A 104 -10.49 10.15 3.69
C PRO A 104 -10.26 9.41 4.99
N TYR A 105 -9.57 8.27 4.92
CA TYR A 105 -9.20 7.52 6.11
C TYR A 105 -8.30 8.35 7.03
N VAL A 106 -7.31 9.04 6.46
CA VAL A 106 -6.37 9.86 7.24
C VAL A 106 -7.08 11.06 7.83
N MET A 107 -8.00 11.64 7.08
CA MET A 107 -8.74 12.82 7.51
C MET A 107 -9.66 12.55 8.70
N ASP A 108 -9.97 11.28 8.95
CA ASP A 108 -10.83 10.90 10.07
C ASP A 108 -10.09 10.86 11.41
N TYR A 109 -8.78 11.14 11.41
CA TYR A 109 -8.01 11.17 12.65
C TYR A 109 -7.91 12.58 13.18
N PRO A 110 -8.67 12.89 14.24
CA PRO A 110 -8.63 14.25 14.80
C PRO A 110 -7.23 14.66 15.24
N GLN A 111 -6.50 13.74 15.85
CA GLN A 111 -5.15 14.03 16.31
C GLN A 111 -4.23 14.39 15.16
N LEU A 112 -4.42 13.77 14.01
CA LEU A 112 -3.61 14.07 12.83
C LEU A 112 -3.90 15.49 12.36
N LEU A 113 -5.16 15.85 12.29
CA LEU A 113 -5.56 17.18 11.88
C LEU A 113 -5.06 18.22 12.87
N ASN A 114 -5.17 17.94 14.15
CA ASN A 114 -4.71 18.84 15.18
C ASN A 114 -3.20 19.03 15.15
N GLY A 115 -2.49 17.97 14.83
CA GLY A 115 -1.04 18.04 14.72
C GLY A 115 -0.58 18.86 13.53
N LEU A 116 -1.44 19.02 12.54
CA LEU A 116 -1.13 19.76 11.33
C LEU A 116 -1.51 21.23 11.40
N HIS A 117 -2.30 21.56 12.37
CA HIS A 117 -2.80 22.93 12.53
C HIS A 117 -1.75 23.86 13.05
#